data_01a2fab5e1c6ed9f95fba9b69d4a4d40
#
_entry.id   01a2fab5e1c6ed9f95fba9b69d4a4d40
#
_cell.length_a   1.000
_cell.length_b   1.000
_cell.length_c   1.000
_cell.angle_alpha   90.00
_cell.angle_beta   90.00
_cell.angle_gamma   90.00
#
_symmetry.space_group_name_H-M   'P 1'
#
loop_
_entity.id
_entity.type
_entity.pdbx_description
1 polymer ?
#
loop_
_entity_poly.entity_id
_entity_poly.type
_entity_poly.pdbx_seq_one_letter_code
_entity_poly.pdbx_strand_id
1 'polypeptide(L)'
;MLGCSQQSNLEMNLQQSESFLEQNLLNSSIIEIEPGLQYLILESPQGDSSRPTLSDTITADFHGTLMDGTVFWSSIDIGEPLTIQLSQLIPGCQKLISRMQEGDFWRVFIHPDLAYGEEGRPTIPPNSALIFDIKLHAIMQRYDAK
;
A
#
# COMPACT_ATOMS: atom_id res chain seq x y z
N MET A 1 0.24 30.10 -8.39
CA MET A 1 1.39 30.12 -7.48
C MET A 1 0.98 29.67 -6.11
N LEU A 2 1.72 28.73 -5.56
CA LEU A 2 1.44 28.26 -4.22
C LEU A 2 1.87 29.33 -3.20
N GLY A 3 1.02 29.59 -2.22
CA GLY A 3 1.40 30.46 -1.13
C GLY A 3 2.41 29.78 -0.22
N CYS A 4 3.09 30.60 0.60
CA CYS A 4 4.09 30.07 1.53
C CYS A 4 3.49 29.02 2.47
N SER A 5 2.22 29.19 2.87
CA SER A 5 1.56 28.23 3.77
C SER A 5 1.34 26.88 3.10
N GLN A 6 1.02 26.85 1.81
CA GLN A 6 0.84 25.59 1.10
C GLN A 6 2.16 24.85 0.95
N GLN A 7 3.22 25.57 0.63
CA GLN A 7 4.54 24.97 0.51
C GLN A 7 5.03 24.46 1.85
N SER A 8 4.79 25.19 2.94
CA SER A 8 5.13 24.72 4.27
C SER A 8 4.38 23.45 4.62
N ASN A 9 3.08 23.35 4.23
CA ASN A 9 2.30 22.15 4.49
C ASN A 9 2.82 20.95 3.70
N LEU A 10 3.24 21.16 2.45
CA LEU A 10 3.82 20.08 1.66
C LEU A 10 5.10 19.54 2.31
N GLU A 11 5.97 20.45 2.73
CA GLU A 11 7.21 20.06 3.37
C GLU A 11 6.96 19.39 4.70
N MET A 12 6.05 19.91 5.49
CA MET A 12 5.72 19.36 6.80
C MET A 12 5.12 17.96 6.65
N ASN A 13 4.20 17.80 5.70
CA ASN A 13 3.58 16.48 5.45
C ASN A 13 4.64 15.46 5.05
N LEU A 14 5.54 15.85 4.15
CA LEU A 14 6.61 14.97 3.71
C LEU A 14 7.51 14.58 4.88
N GLN A 15 7.89 15.55 5.69
CA GLN A 15 8.76 15.30 6.84
C GLN A 15 8.08 14.35 7.84
N GLN A 16 6.79 14.55 8.08
CA GLN A 16 6.04 13.69 8.98
C GLN A 16 5.92 12.27 8.43
N SER A 17 5.69 12.14 7.12
CA SER A 17 5.62 10.83 6.47
C SER A 17 6.95 10.10 6.56
N GLU A 18 8.04 10.79 6.29
CA GLU A 18 9.36 10.17 6.34
C GLU A 18 9.76 9.81 7.76
N SER A 19 9.43 10.66 8.72
CA SER A 19 9.71 10.37 10.13
C SER A 19 8.90 9.15 10.60
N PHE A 20 7.65 9.06 10.19
CA PHE A 20 6.81 7.92 10.52
C PHE A 20 7.42 6.62 10.00
N LEU A 21 7.84 6.61 8.73
CA LEU A 21 8.43 5.42 8.13
C LEU A 21 9.75 5.05 8.79
N GLU A 22 10.55 6.05 9.15
CA GLU A 22 11.81 5.82 9.84
C GLU A 22 11.58 5.21 11.22
N GLN A 23 10.59 5.71 11.96
CA GLN A 23 10.30 5.17 13.28
C GLN A 23 9.71 3.77 13.22
N ASN A 24 8.97 3.44 12.14
CA ASN A 24 8.48 2.09 11.95
C ASN A 24 9.62 1.07 11.99
N LEU A 25 10.78 1.42 11.46
CA LEU A 25 11.89 0.49 11.36
C LEU A 25 12.53 0.17 12.70
N LEU A 26 12.14 0.87 13.76
CA LEU A 26 12.52 0.49 15.11
C LEU A 26 11.85 -0.81 15.56
N ASN A 27 10.74 -1.16 14.91
CA ASN A 27 10.10 -2.46 15.11
C ASN A 27 10.80 -3.48 14.22
N SER A 28 11.51 -4.43 14.83
CA SER A 28 12.33 -5.40 14.09
C SER A 28 11.50 -6.36 13.23
N SER A 29 10.18 -6.41 13.44
CA SER A 29 9.30 -7.25 12.61
C SER A 29 8.92 -6.58 11.29
N ILE A 30 9.18 -5.29 11.16
CA ILE A 30 8.87 -4.56 9.92
C ILE A 30 10.08 -4.68 8.98
N ILE A 31 9.79 -5.04 7.73
CA ILE A 31 10.81 -5.25 6.71
C ILE A 31 10.69 -4.14 5.67
N GLU A 32 11.81 -3.52 5.32
CA GLU A 32 11.85 -2.52 4.27
C GLU A 32 12.46 -3.16 3.02
N ILE A 33 11.71 -3.17 1.90
CA ILE A 33 12.21 -3.80 0.67
C ILE A 33 12.95 -2.81 -0.22
N GLU A 34 12.65 -1.54 -0.05
CA GLU A 34 13.38 -0.43 -0.66
C GLU A 34 13.02 0.82 0.14
N PRO A 35 13.80 1.89 0.05
CA PRO A 35 13.50 3.07 0.87
C PRO A 35 12.06 3.54 0.70
N GLY A 36 11.35 3.63 1.82
CA GLY A 36 9.97 4.10 1.81
C GLY A 36 8.93 3.04 1.51
N LEU A 37 9.29 1.76 1.46
CA LEU A 37 8.35 0.69 1.15
C LEU A 37 8.54 -0.44 2.14
N GLN A 38 7.60 -0.59 3.08
CA GLN A 38 7.76 -1.46 4.23
C GLN A 38 6.54 -2.37 4.40
N TYR A 39 6.75 -3.51 5.05
CA TYR A 39 5.61 -4.37 5.36
C TYR A 39 5.82 -5.11 6.68
N LEU A 40 4.70 -5.52 7.24
CA LEU A 40 4.63 -6.34 8.44
C LEU A 40 3.68 -7.50 8.14
N ILE A 41 4.16 -8.72 8.30
CA ILE A 41 3.33 -9.91 8.08
C ILE A 41 2.43 -10.10 9.27
N LEU A 42 1.11 -10.06 9.05
CA LEU A 42 0.12 -10.32 10.11
C LEU A 42 -0.25 -11.80 10.13
N GLU A 43 -0.46 -12.38 8.93
CA GLU A 43 -0.73 -13.81 8.77
C GLU A 43 -0.11 -14.26 7.46
N SER A 44 0.39 -15.48 7.44
CA SER A 44 0.89 -16.07 6.21
C SER A 44 0.65 -17.57 6.28
N PRO A 45 0.04 -18.16 5.23
CA PRO A 45 -0.20 -19.58 5.23
C PRO A 45 1.11 -20.33 5.12
N GLN A 46 1.10 -21.58 5.55
CA GLN A 46 2.26 -22.44 5.40
C GLN A 46 2.40 -22.86 3.96
N GLY A 47 3.63 -23.07 3.55
CA GLY A 47 3.92 -23.50 2.19
C GLY A 47 4.37 -22.32 1.33
N ASP A 48 4.65 -22.62 0.08
CA ASP A 48 5.14 -21.64 -0.86
C ASP A 48 4.34 -21.79 -2.13
N SER A 49 3.45 -20.84 -2.38
CA SER A 49 2.64 -20.83 -3.59
C SER A 49 3.05 -19.67 -4.50
N SER A 50 2.45 -19.64 -5.67
CA SER A 50 2.80 -18.64 -6.67
C SER A 50 2.47 -17.23 -6.19
N ARG A 51 3.26 -16.28 -6.67
CA ARG A 51 3.03 -14.87 -6.42
C ARG A 51 2.55 -14.20 -7.69
N PRO A 52 1.74 -13.14 -7.58
CA PRO A 52 1.19 -12.52 -8.78
C PRO A 52 2.25 -11.72 -9.54
N THR A 53 2.04 -11.60 -10.83
CA THR A 53 2.79 -10.69 -11.67
C THR A 53 1.92 -9.48 -11.99
N LEU A 54 2.50 -8.46 -12.59
CA LEU A 54 1.79 -7.21 -12.87
C LEU A 54 0.61 -7.41 -13.82
N SER A 55 0.68 -8.42 -14.68
CA SER A 55 -0.41 -8.70 -15.64
C SER A 55 -1.51 -9.55 -15.04
N ASP A 56 -1.30 -10.12 -13.87
CA ASP A 56 -2.31 -10.94 -13.22
C ASP A 56 -3.41 -10.09 -12.62
N THR A 57 -4.61 -10.66 -12.54
CA THR A 57 -5.73 -10.06 -11.82
C THR A 57 -5.78 -10.67 -10.43
N ILE A 58 -5.90 -9.83 -9.43
CA ILE A 58 -5.98 -10.27 -8.04
C ILE A 58 -7.33 -9.92 -7.45
N THR A 59 -7.72 -10.68 -6.44
CA THR A 59 -8.85 -10.35 -5.58
C THR A 59 -8.31 -10.21 -4.17
N ALA A 60 -8.52 -9.03 -3.57
CA ALA A 60 -7.95 -8.74 -2.27
C ALA A 60 -8.84 -7.78 -1.50
N ASP A 61 -8.76 -7.86 -0.18
CA ASP A 61 -9.31 -6.83 0.68
C ASP A 61 -8.23 -5.82 1.02
N PHE A 62 -8.65 -4.55 1.05
CA PHE A 62 -7.78 -3.43 1.38
C PHE A 62 -8.46 -2.59 2.45
N HIS A 63 -7.72 -2.24 3.48
CA HIS A 63 -8.17 -1.28 4.47
C HIS A 63 -7.09 -0.20 4.56
N GLY A 64 -7.35 0.96 3.98
CA GLY A 64 -6.36 2.03 3.85
C GLY A 64 -6.58 3.14 4.85
N THR A 65 -5.51 3.50 5.57
CA THR A 65 -5.54 4.57 6.55
C THR A 65 -4.38 5.52 6.35
N LEU A 66 -4.57 6.73 6.84
CA LEU A 66 -3.50 7.72 6.97
C LEU A 66 -2.75 7.46 8.28
N MET A 67 -1.66 8.18 8.49
CA MET A 67 -0.86 8.04 9.72
C MET A 67 -1.65 8.32 10.99
N ASP A 68 -2.65 9.20 10.90
CA ASP A 68 -3.48 9.55 12.05
C ASP A 68 -4.63 8.57 12.28
N GLY A 69 -4.73 7.52 11.47
CA GLY A 69 -5.78 6.52 11.61
C GLY A 69 -7.02 6.78 10.80
N THR A 70 -7.09 7.91 10.09
CA THR A 70 -8.26 8.21 9.25
C THR A 70 -8.34 7.21 8.11
N VAL A 71 -9.50 6.56 7.96
CA VAL A 71 -9.73 5.62 6.86
C VAL A 71 -10.04 6.42 5.60
N PHE A 72 -9.24 6.23 4.56
CA PHE A 72 -9.51 6.92 3.29
C PHE A 72 -10.20 5.99 2.28
N TRP A 73 -10.06 4.67 2.44
CA TRP A 73 -10.75 3.70 1.60
C TRP A 73 -10.65 2.32 2.23
N SER A 74 -11.75 1.58 2.18
CA SER A 74 -11.75 0.24 2.75
C SER A 74 -12.75 -0.65 2.01
N SER A 75 -12.25 -1.72 1.40
CA SER A 75 -13.12 -2.72 0.80
C SER A 75 -13.89 -3.49 1.87
N ILE A 76 -13.30 -3.60 3.06
CA ILE A 76 -13.95 -4.28 4.19
C ILE A 76 -15.18 -3.50 4.64
N ASP A 77 -15.07 -2.18 4.74
CA ASP A 77 -16.20 -1.34 5.12
C ASP A 77 -17.29 -1.34 4.04
N ILE A 78 -16.91 -1.44 2.78
CA ILE A 78 -17.85 -1.56 1.66
C ILE A 78 -18.50 -2.93 1.66
N GLY A 79 -17.79 -3.97 2.13
CA GLY A 79 -18.31 -5.31 2.20
C GLY A 79 -18.02 -6.18 0.98
N GLU A 80 -17.08 -5.75 0.13
CA GLU A 80 -16.79 -6.47 -1.11
C GLU A 80 -15.32 -6.30 -1.46
N PRO A 81 -14.57 -7.40 -1.64
CA PRO A 81 -13.16 -7.29 -2.02
C PRO A 81 -13.01 -6.71 -3.42
N LEU A 82 -11.84 -6.14 -3.66
CA LEU A 82 -11.51 -5.54 -4.95
C LEU A 82 -10.89 -6.60 -5.84
N THR A 83 -11.40 -6.68 -7.07
CA THR A 83 -10.79 -7.52 -8.12
C THR A 83 -10.22 -6.58 -9.17
N ILE A 84 -8.92 -6.63 -9.38
CA ILE A 84 -8.24 -5.65 -10.22
C ILE A 84 -6.94 -6.24 -10.75
N GLN A 85 -6.54 -5.81 -11.94
CA GLN A 85 -5.23 -6.16 -12.45
C GLN A 85 -4.16 -5.45 -11.63
N LEU A 86 -3.12 -6.17 -11.22
CA LEU A 86 -2.13 -5.64 -10.30
C LEU A 86 -1.47 -4.37 -10.83
N SER A 87 -1.24 -4.29 -12.14
CA SER A 87 -0.60 -3.14 -12.76
C SER A 87 -1.40 -1.84 -12.63
N GLN A 88 -2.67 -1.90 -12.25
CA GLN A 88 -3.51 -0.72 -12.11
C GLN A 88 -3.45 -0.09 -10.72
N LEU A 89 -2.76 -0.71 -9.79
CA LEU A 89 -2.61 -0.18 -8.44
C LEU A 89 -1.44 0.80 -8.36
N ILE A 90 -1.36 1.55 -7.26
CA ILE A 90 -0.23 2.48 -7.05
C ILE A 90 1.08 1.68 -7.00
N PRO A 91 2.21 2.32 -7.33
CA PRO A 91 3.47 1.60 -7.42
C PRO A 91 3.84 0.83 -6.17
N GLY A 92 3.59 1.40 -4.99
CA GLY A 92 3.91 0.69 -3.75
C GLY A 92 3.14 -0.60 -3.60
N CYS A 93 1.84 -0.59 -3.94
CA CYS A 93 1.04 -1.80 -3.88
C CYS A 93 1.49 -2.83 -4.92
N GLN A 94 1.85 -2.38 -6.11
CA GLN A 94 2.36 -3.30 -7.13
C GLN A 94 3.58 -4.06 -6.62
N LYS A 95 4.50 -3.34 -6.01
CA LYS A 95 5.76 -3.94 -5.55
C LYS A 95 5.55 -4.88 -4.36
N LEU A 96 4.65 -4.50 -3.46
CA LEU A 96 4.43 -5.32 -2.26
C LEU A 96 3.58 -6.53 -2.56
N ILE A 97 2.48 -6.36 -3.29
CA ILE A 97 1.58 -7.49 -3.57
C ILE A 97 2.26 -8.53 -4.46
N SER A 98 3.18 -8.10 -5.33
CA SER A 98 3.93 -9.05 -6.15
C SER A 98 4.81 -9.99 -5.32
N ARG A 99 4.99 -9.70 -4.04
CA ARG A 99 5.73 -10.55 -3.11
C ARG A 99 4.82 -11.41 -2.24
N MET A 100 3.51 -11.19 -2.30
CA MET A 100 2.55 -11.93 -1.48
C MET A 100 2.09 -13.19 -2.18
N GLN A 101 1.66 -14.17 -1.39
CA GLN A 101 1.00 -15.36 -1.91
C GLN A 101 -0.45 -15.37 -1.43
N GLU A 102 -1.28 -16.20 -2.06
CA GLU A 102 -2.68 -16.30 -1.65
C GLU A 102 -2.76 -16.66 -0.18
N GLY A 103 -3.61 -15.96 0.55
CA GLY A 103 -3.80 -16.15 1.97
C GLY A 103 -2.95 -15.24 2.85
N ASP A 104 -1.96 -14.56 2.27
CA ASP A 104 -1.17 -13.61 3.05
C ASP A 104 -2.02 -12.42 3.49
N PHE A 105 -1.77 -11.98 4.71
CA PHE A 105 -2.40 -10.79 5.28
C PHE A 105 -1.26 -9.95 5.83
N TRP A 106 -1.01 -8.80 5.16
CA TRP A 106 0.11 -7.92 5.48
C TRP A 106 -0.38 -6.52 5.76
N ARG A 107 0.30 -5.85 6.69
CA ARG A 107 0.17 -4.40 6.84
C ARG A 107 1.33 -3.78 6.11
N VAL A 108 1.05 -2.87 5.20
CA VAL A 108 2.10 -2.26 4.37
C VAL A 108 2.10 -0.76 4.59
N PHE A 109 3.29 -0.17 4.45
CA PHE A 109 3.53 1.26 4.70
C PHE A 109 4.22 1.82 3.48
N ILE A 110 3.65 2.87 2.91
CA ILE A 110 4.06 3.34 1.57
C ILE A 110 4.35 4.82 1.61
N HIS A 111 5.59 5.18 1.22
CA HIS A 111 6.00 6.58 1.07
C HIS A 111 5.15 7.26 -0.01
N PRO A 112 4.86 8.55 0.14
CA PRO A 112 4.05 9.24 -0.86
C PRO A 112 4.58 9.17 -2.28
N ASP A 113 5.90 9.10 -2.49
CA ASP A 113 6.47 8.96 -3.84
C ASP A 113 6.05 7.68 -4.54
N LEU A 114 5.61 6.68 -3.78
CA LEU A 114 5.13 5.40 -4.32
C LEU A 114 3.61 5.30 -4.22
N ALA A 115 2.94 6.38 -3.92
CA ALA A 115 1.50 6.48 -3.76
C ALA A 115 0.98 7.68 -4.56
N TYR A 116 0.45 8.70 -3.88
CA TYR A 116 -0.20 9.82 -4.56
C TYR A 116 0.61 11.12 -4.54
N GLY A 117 1.81 11.08 -3.98
CA GLY A 117 2.77 12.17 -4.06
C GLY A 117 2.26 13.50 -3.55
N GLU A 118 2.77 14.57 -4.18
CA GLU A 118 2.41 15.93 -3.81
C GLU A 118 0.98 16.30 -4.19
N GLU A 119 0.39 15.59 -5.17
CA GLU A 119 -0.97 15.88 -5.58
C GLU A 119 -1.99 15.42 -4.55
N GLY A 120 -1.75 14.27 -3.95
CA GLY A 120 -2.75 13.68 -3.07
C GLY A 120 -4.01 13.27 -3.80
N ARG A 121 -5.09 13.13 -3.04
CA ARG A 121 -6.44 12.85 -3.55
C ARG A 121 -7.41 13.60 -2.62
N PRO A 122 -8.69 13.69 -2.97
CA PRO A 122 -9.63 14.42 -2.10
C PRO A 122 -9.63 13.97 -0.64
N THR A 123 -9.40 12.68 -0.38
CA THR A 123 -9.36 12.15 0.98
C THR A 123 -7.95 11.88 1.47
N ILE A 124 -6.92 12.18 0.66
CA ILE A 124 -5.53 11.91 1.00
C ILE A 124 -4.75 13.21 0.84
N PRO A 125 -4.29 13.81 1.94
CA PRO A 125 -3.53 15.06 1.84
C PRO A 125 -2.23 14.88 1.05
N PRO A 126 -1.71 15.95 0.47
CA PRO A 126 -0.43 15.87 -0.24
C PRO A 126 0.68 15.29 0.64
N ASN A 127 1.55 14.53 0.01
CA ASN A 127 2.73 13.93 0.66
C ASN A 127 2.40 13.09 1.87
N SER A 128 1.32 12.29 1.79
CA SER A 128 0.90 11.41 2.87
C SER A 128 1.47 10.02 2.70
N ALA A 129 2.08 9.49 3.74
CA ALA A 129 2.36 8.06 3.82
C ALA A 129 1.04 7.32 3.97
N LEU A 130 0.90 6.19 3.30
CA LEU A 130 -0.31 5.37 3.36
C LEU A 130 -0.02 4.08 4.10
N ILE A 131 -1.02 3.60 4.81
CA ILE A 131 -0.99 2.32 5.50
C ILE A 131 -2.14 1.50 4.95
N PHE A 132 -1.83 0.30 4.44
CA PHE A 132 -2.88 -0.62 3.99
C PHE A 132 -2.75 -1.93 4.75
N ASP A 133 -3.87 -2.45 5.21
CA ASP A 133 -3.95 -3.87 5.58
C ASP A 133 -4.51 -4.58 4.36
N ILE A 134 -3.73 -5.52 3.81
CA ILE A 134 -4.05 -6.19 2.55
C ILE A 134 -4.15 -7.69 2.79
N LYS A 135 -5.29 -8.27 2.45
CA LYS A 135 -5.50 -9.71 2.46
C LYS A 135 -5.63 -10.17 1.02
N LEU A 136 -4.65 -10.95 0.54
CA LEU A 136 -4.67 -11.44 -0.82
C LEU A 136 -5.48 -12.73 -0.87
N HIS A 137 -6.67 -12.68 -1.47
CA HIS A 137 -7.57 -13.83 -1.50
C HIS A 137 -7.27 -14.75 -2.66
N ALA A 138 -7.05 -14.20 -3.84
CA ALA A 138 -6.91 -15.03 -5.04
C ALA A 138 -6.08 -14.33 -6.09
N ILE A 139 -5.38 -15.14 -6.87
CA ILE A 139 -4.61 -14.68 -8.01
C ILE A 139 -5.19 -15.37 -9.24
N MET A 140 -5.67 -14.56 -10.21
CA MET A 140 -6.11 -15.10 -11.48
C MET A 140 -5.06 -14.76 -12.51
N GLN A 141 -4.35 -15.78 -12.95
CA GLN A 141 -3.34 -15.59 -13.96
C GLN A 141 -4.00 -15.23 -15.27
N ARG A 142 -3.36 -14.30 -15.97
CA ARG A 142 -3.85 -13.94 -17.27
C ARG A 142 -3.62 -15.11 -18.19
N TYR A 143 -4.73 -15.68 -18.63
CA TYR A 143 -4.67 -16.80 -19.55
C TYR A 143 -4.41 -16.24 -20.92
N ASP A 144 -3.24 -16.52 -21.44
CA ASP A 144 -3.01 -16.24 -22.85
C ASP A 144 -3.73 -17.30 -23.61
N ALA A 145 -4.91 -16.94 -24.07
CA ALA A 145 -5.65 -17.88 -24.89
C ALA A 145 -4.79 -18.27 -26.08
N LYS A 146 -4.66 -19.55 -26.26
CA LYS A 146 -3.85 -20.03 -27.35
C LYS A 146 -4.53 -19.80 -28.66
#